data_6620e5d7f6b29e6a024eccc64de44ba7
#
_entry.id   6620e5d7f6b29e6a024eccc64de44ba7
#
_cell.length_a   1.000
_cell.length_b   1.000
_cell.length_c   1.000
_cell.angle_alpha   90.00
_cell.angle_beta   90.00
_cell.angle_gamma   90.00
#
_symmetry.space_group_name_H-M   'P 1'
#
loop_
_entity.id
_entity.type
_entity.pdbx_description
1 polymer ?
#
loop_
_entity_poly.entity_id
_entity_poly.type
_entity_poly.pdbx_seq_one_letter_code
_entity_poly.pdbx_strand_id
1 'polypeptide(L)'
;MLAISPYTRRGMVDSSMYNTASVLRTMELILGMRPLTHFDAGARPLTAAFAGTPNPQPYAAEKPRISLTDRNPANTATAARSARMDFDDADRIDDDELNDILWLAIKKTEPPTPVRSYFSRP
;
A
#
# COMPACT_ATOMS: atom_id res chain seq x y z
N MET A 1 -3.42 0.44 -5.90
CA MET A 1 -4.02 0.51 -7.27
C MET A 1 -5.33 -0.27 -7.27
N LEU A 2 -6.35 0.21 -7.97
CA LEU A 2 -7.60 -0.52 -8.21
C LEU A 2 -7.72 -0.78 -9.72
N ALA A 3 -8.09 -2.00 -10.11
CA ALA A 3 -8.42 -2.36 -11.50
C ALA A 3 -9.91 -2.71 -11.58
N ILE A 4 -10.68 -1.87 -12.26
CA ILE A 4 -12.14 -2.01 -12.37
C ILE A 4 -12.48 -2.18 -13.84
N SER A 5 -12.85 -3.38 -14.22
CA SER A 5 -13.32 -3.70 -15.59
C SER A 5 -14.11 -5.01 -15.60
N PRO A 6 -14.90 -5.26 -16.66
CA PRO A 6 -15.54 -6.55 -16.85
C PRO A 6 -14.56 -7.72 -16.94
N TYR A 7 -13.30 -7.47 -17.31
CA TYR A 7 -12.27 -8.49 -17.42
C TYR A 7 -11.51 -8.76 -16.12
N THR A 8 -11.65 -7.90 -15.10
CA THR A 8 -10.97 -8.11 -13.83
C THR A 8 -11.53 -9.34 -13.10
N ARG A 9 -10.66 -10.24 -12.69
CA ARG A 9 -11.04 -11.43 -11.92
C ARG A 9 -11.49 -11.01 -10.52
N ARG A 10 -12.62 -11.53 -10.08
CA ARG A 10 -13.22 -11.23 -8.78
C ARG A 10 -12.94 -12.36 -7.79
N GLY A 11 -12.82 -12.01 -6.51
CA GLY A 11 -12.64 -12.98 -5.43
C GLY A 11 -11.35 -13.78 -5.49
N MET A 12 -10.33 -13.28 -6.17
CA MET A 12 -9.02 -13.93 -6.34
C MET A 12 -7.95 -13.16 -5.57
N VAL A 13 -7.02 -13.88 -4.99
CA VAL A 13 -5.77 -13.33 -4.45
C VAL A 13 -4.63 -13.76 -5.37
N ASP A 14 -3.86 -12.81 -5.87
CA ASP A 14 -2.65 -13.07 -6.66
C ASP A 14 -1.42 -12.68 -5.84
N SER A 15 -0.59 -13.65 -5.52
CA SER A 15 0.65 -13.48 -4.74
C SER A 15 1.88 -13.26 -5.62
N SER A 16 1.70 -12.99 -6.91
CA SER A 16 2.81 -12.66 -7.81
C SER A 16 3.44 -11.32 -7.41
N MET A 17 4.75 -11.24 -7.53
CA MET A 17 5.46 -9.98 -7.30
C MET A 17 5.27 -9.06 -8.51
N TYR A 18 4.77 -7.86 -8.24
CA TYR A 18 4.61 -6.78 -9.20
C TYR A 18 5.22 -5.49 -8.67
N ASN A 19 5.58 -4.61 -9.59
CA ASN A 19 6.06 -3.26 -9.30
C ASN A 19 5.33 -2.23 -10.18
N THR A 20 5.70 -0.96 -10.09
CA THR A 20 5.10 0.11 -10.89
C THR A 20 5.30 -0.08 -12.40
N ALA A 21 6.45 -0.62 -12.82
CA ALA A 21 6.70 -0.94 -14.23
C ALA A 21 5.78 -2.08 -14.73
N SER A 22 5.36 -3.01 -13.85
CA SER A 22 4.36 -4.04 -14.19
C SER A 22 3.01 -3.44 -14.54
N VAL A 23 2.60 -2.40 -13.84
CA VAL A 23 1.35 -1.65 -14.10
C VAL A 23 1.44 -0.95 -15.45
N LEU A 24 2.56 -0.23 -15.69
CA LEU A 24 2.81 0.46 -16.95
C LEU A 24 2.80 -0.53 -18.13
N ARG A 25 3.52 -1.65 -18.01
CA ARG A 25 3.55 -2.70 -19.02
C ARG A 25 2.17 -3.26 -19.35
N THR A 26 1.33 -3.41 -18.33
CA THR A 26 -0.04 -3.87 -18.53
C THR A 26 -0.87 -2.86 -19.32
N MET A 27 -0.76 -1.58 -19.02
CA MET A 27 -1.44 -0.52 -19.78
C MET A 27 -0.96 -0.45 -21.24
N GLU A 28 0.34 -0.57 -21.47
CA GLU A 28 0.91 -0.62 -22.81
C GLU A 28 0.34 -1.79 -23.63
N LEU A 29 0.26 -2.98 -23.05
CA LEU A 29 -0.31 -4.15 -23.71
C LEU A 29 -1.80 -3.97 -24.03
N ILE A 30 -2.57 -3.38 -23.12
CA ILE A 30 -4.00 -3.10 -23.35
C ILE A 30 -4.17 -2.09 -24.49
N LEU A 31 -3.29 -1.10 -24.60
CA LEU A 31 -3.33 -0.04 -25.61
C LEU A 31 -2.63 -0.43 -26.93
N GLY A 32 -2.01 -1.60 -26.99
CA GLY A 32 -1.22 -2.03 -28.15
C GLY A 32 0.06 -1.23 -28.35
N MET A 33 0.61 -0.64 -27.29
CA MET A 33 1.81 0.18 -27.32
C MET A 33 3.08 -0.66 -27.20
N ARG A 34 4.16 -0.17 -27.76
CA ARG A 34 5.50 -0.72 -27.48
C ARG A 34 5.97 -0.24 -26.12
N PRO A 35 6.85 -1.01 -25.44
CA PRO A 35 7.49 -0.54 -24.22
C PRO A 35 8.18 0.82 -24.41
N LEU A 36 8.06 1.69 -23.41
CA LEU A 36 8.70 3.00 -23.40
C LEU A 36 10.16 2.93 -22.95
N THR A 37 10.49 1.95 -22.10
CA THR A 37 11.81 1.76 -21.53
C THR A 37 12.19 0.28 -21.44
N HIS A 38 13.44 0.00 -21.10
CA HIS A 38 13.88 -1.38 -20.81
C HIS A 38 13.28 -1.93 -19.52
N PHE A 39 12.91 -1.06 -18.56
CA PHE A 39 12.33 -1.49 -17.30
C PHE A 39 10.93 -2.06 -17.47
N ASP A 40 10.08 -1.38 -18.24
CA ASP A 40 8.72 -1.85 -18.53
C ASP A 40 8.73 -2.99 -19.54
N ALA A 41 9.68 -2.99 -20.52
CA ALA A 41 9.85 -4.11 -21.43
C ALA A 41 10.12 -5.44 -20.72
N GLY A 42 10.92 -5.42 -19.65
CA GLY A 42 11.25 -6.58 -18.83
C GLY A 42 10.26 -6.86 -17.69
N ALA A 43 9.30 -5.98 -17.45
CA ALA A 43 8.37 -6.12 -16.34
C ALA A 43 7.30 -7.19 -16.61
N ARG A 44 6.95 -7.94 -15.55
CA ARG A 44 5.84 -8.91 -15.62
C ARG A 44 4.52 -8.16 -15.65
N PRO A 45 3.69 -8.28 -16.72
CA PRO A 45 2.37 -7.66 -16.73
C PRO A 45 1.40 -8.35 -15.77
N LEU A 46 0.34 -7.64 -15.34
CA LEU A 46 -0.68 -8.13 -14.42
C LEU A 46 -1.70 -9.05 -15.11
N THR A 47 -1.26 -9.97 -15.95
CA THR A 47 -2.15 -10.85 -16.73
C THR A 47 -3.01 -11.75 -15.85
N ALA A 48 -2.50 -12.16 -14.67
CA ALA A 48 -3.25 -12.98 -13.73
C ALA A 48 -4.47 -12.26 -13.13
N ALA A 49 -4.46 -10.91 -13.10
CA ALA A 49 -5.58 -10.11 -12.61
C ALA A 49 -6.77 -10.07 -13.58
N PHE A 50 -6.58 -10.51 -14.84
CA PHE A 50 -7.59 -10.41 -15.89
C PHE A 50 -8.02 -11.77 -16.41
N ALA A 51 -9.28 -11.86 -16.85
CA ALA A 51 -9.86 -13.03 -17.52
C ALA A 51 -9.96 -12.78 -19.02
N GLY A 52 -9.91 -13.87 -19.82
CA GLY A 52 -10.11 -13.76 -21.26
C GLY A 52 -11.56 -13.47 -21.66
N THR A 53 -12.53 -13.77 -20.78
CA THR A 53 -13.96 -13.55 -21.01
C THR A 53 -14.47 -12.48 -20.04
N PRO A 54 -15.20 -11.47 -20.52
CA PRO A 54 -15.75 -10.42 -19.67
C PRO A 54 -16.87 -10.94 -18.77
N ASN A 55 -16.93 -10.45 -17.55
CA ASN A 55 -18.06 -10.61 -16.64
C ASN A 55 -18.76 -9.26 -16.46
N PRO A 56 -19.86 -8.98 -17.17
CA PRO A 56 -20.56 -7.71 -17.11
C PRO A 56 -21.49 -7.58 -15.89
N GLN A 57 -21.54 -8.58 -15.02
CA GLN A 57 -22.43 -8.51 -13.86
C GLN A 57 -22.06 -7.33 -12.97
N PRO A 58 -23.05 -6.51 -12.54
CA PRO A 58 -22.78 -5.43 -11.62
C PRO A 58 -22.31 -5.97 -10.25
N TYR A 59 -21.63 -5.15 -9.50
CA TYR A 59 -21.33 -5.41 -8.09
C TYR A 59 -22.00 -4.36 -7.22
N ALA A 60 -22.36 -4.75 -6.00
CA ALA A 60 -22.83 -3.83 -4.98
C ALA A 60 -21.65 -3.48 -4.06
N ALA A 61 -21.54 -2.20 -3.72
CA ALA A 61 -20.57 -1.77 -2.72
C ALA A 61 -20.96 -2.31 -1.34
N GLU A 62 -20.03 -2.97 -0.68
CA GLU A 62 -20.21 -3.39 0.71
C GLU A 62 -20.00 -2.21 1.65
N LYS A 63 -20.83 -2.14 2.71
CA LYS A 63 -20.61 -1.17 3.76
C LYS A 63 -19.33 -1.56 4.52
N PRO A 64 -18.41 -0.62 4.79
CA PRO A 64 -17.24 -0.92 5.59
C PRO A 64 -17.65 -1.37 7.00
N ARG A 65 -16.92 -2.34 7.55
CA ARG A 65 -17.17 -2.85 8.91
C ARG A 65 -16.71 -1.88 10.00
N ILE A 66 -15.84 -0.94 9.62
CA ILE A 66 -15.29 0.10 10.47
C ILE A 66 -15.79 1.43 9.92
N SER A 67 -16.19 2.34 10.80
CA SER A 67 -16.61 3.68 10.39
C SER A 67 -15.45 4.41 9.69
N LEU A 68 -15.71 4.99 8.52
CA LEU A 68 -14.73 5.79 7.80
C LEU A 68 -14.48 7.16 8.45
N THR A 69 -15.30 7.53 9.43
CA THR A 69 -15.18 8.78 10.19
C THR A 69 -14.55 8.58 11.57
N ASP A 70 -14.22 7.35 11.94
CA ASP A 70 -13.55 7.08 13.21
C ASP A 70 -12.18 7.78 13.23
N ARG A 71 -11.90 8.38 14.36
CA ARG A 71 -10.62 9.04 14.62
C ARG A 71 -9.91 8.38 15.78
N ASN A 72 -8.59 8.47 15.76
CA ASN A 72 -7.79 8.02 16.90
C ASN A 72 -8.14 8.84 18.15
N PRO A 73 -8.20 8.21 19.33
CA PRO A 73 -8.46 8.93 20.58
C PRO A 73 -7.39 10.00 20.83
N ALA A 74 -7.80 11.25 21.02
CA ALA A 74 -6.88 12.37 21.23
C ALA A 74 -6.21 12.37 22.62
N ASN A 75 -6.76 11.61 23.58
CA ASN A 75 -6.35 11.62 24.99
C ASN A 75 -5.38 10.50 25.37
N THR A 76 -4.69 9.90 24.39
CA THR A 76 -3.67 8.87 24.65
C THR A 76 -2.26 9.48 24.63
N ALA A 77 -1.34 8.88 25.39
CA ALA A 77 0.06 9.29 25.36
C ALA A 77 0.68 9.21 23.95
N THR A 78 0.30 8.20 23.17
CA THR A 78 0.73 8.04 21.78
C THR A 78 0.16 9.14 20.87
N ALA A 79 -1.07 9.57 21.09
CA ALA A 79 -1.67 10.68 20.34
C ALA A 79 -0.94 12.01 20.65
N ALA A 80 -0.59 12.25 21.90
CA ALA A 80 0.16 13.44 22.30
C ALA A 80 1.59 13.47 21.71
N ARG A 81 2.26 12.31 21.60
CA ARG A 81 3.55 12.19 20.92
C ARG A 81 3.41 12.45 19.42
N SER A 82 2.47 11.77 18.76
CA SER A 82 2.21 11.93 17.33
C SER A 82 1.84 13.37 16.95
N ALA A 83 1.09 14.09 17.80
CA ALA A 83 0.69 15.47 17.54
C ALA A 83 1.86 16.47 17.54
N ARG A 84 3.04 16.07 18.00
CA ARG A 84 4.27 16.90 17.99
C ARG A 84 5.12 16.68 16.75
N MET A 85 4.80 15.66 15.96
CA MET A 85 5.54 15.31 14.76
C MET A 85 5.11 16.20 13.59
N ASP A 86 6.06 16.54 12.72
CA ASP A 86 5.82 17.34 11.51
C ASP A 86 5.46 16.43 10.35
N PHE A 87 4.15 16.32 10.05
CA PHE A 87 3.63 15.53 8.94
C PHE A 87 3.39 16.37 7.67
N ASP A 88 3.81 17.63 7.65
CA ASP A 88 3.52 18.53 6.52
C ASP A 88 4.41 18.22 5.30
N ASP A 89 5.63 17.75 5.56
CA ASP A 89 6.56 17.37 4.49
C ASP A 89 7.06 15.92 4.66
N ALA A 90 7.47 15.30 3.55
CA ALA A 90 8.12 14.00 3.57
C ALA A 90 9.49 14.06 4.26
N ASP A 91 9.89 12.97 4.88
CA ASP A 91 11.21 12.75 5.50
C ASP A 91 11.56 13.70 6.67
N ARG A 92 10.57 14.42 7.22
CA ARG A 92 10.77 15.26 8.43
C ARG A 92 10.52 14.53 9.74
N ILE A 93 9.97 13.34 9.66
CA ILE A 93 9.61 12.54 10.81
C ILE A 93 10.78 11.65 11.19
N ASP A 94 11.07 11.58 12.48
CA ASP A 94 11.97 10.56 13.02
C ASP A 94 11.29 9.19 12.95
N ASP A 95 11.84 8.28 12.15
CA ASP A 95 11.28 6.96 11.89
C ASP A 95 11.24 6.10 13.16
N ASP A 96 12.24 6.21 14.04
CA ASP A 96 12.30 5.44 15.28
C ASP A 96 11.20 5.89 16.23
N GLU A 97 11.00 7.20 16.38
CA GLU A 97 9.92 7.78 17.19
C GLU A 97 8.54 7.36 16.63
N LEU A 98 8.35 7.40 15.30
CA LEU A 98 7.09 6.98 14.68
C LEU A 98 6.83 5.49 14.90
N ASN A 99 7.83 4.65 14.73
CA ASN A 99 7.73 3.20 14.95
C ASN A 99 7.37 2.88 16.40
N ASP A 100 7.95 3.56 17.37
CA ASP A 100 7.64 3.41 18.79
C ASP A 100 6.18 3.79 19.08
N ILE A 101 5.71 4.92 18.53
CA ILE A 101 4.32 5.36 18.67
C ILE A 101 3.36 4.32 18.10
N LEU A 102 3.64 3.82 16.89
CA LEU A 102 2.81 2.82 16.22
C LEU A 102 2.81 1.49 17.01
N TRP A 103 3.97 1.07 17.47
CA TRP A 103 4.08 -0.15 18.28
C TRP A 103 3.24 -0.06 19.55
N LEU A 104 3.42 1.01 20.33
CA LEU A 104 2.65 1.25 21.56
C LEU A 104 1.15 1.36 21.29
N ALA A 105 0.75 2.03 20.19
CA ALA A 105 -0.65 2.19 19.83
C ALA A 105 -1.34 0.85 19.48
N ILE A 106 -0.62 -0.04 18.77
CA ILE A 106 -1.17 -1.30 18.23
C ILE A 106 -0.97 -2.46 19.23
N LYS A 107 0.25 -2.64 19.71
CA LYS A 107 0.63 -3.79 20.55
C LYS A 107 0.36 -3.58 22.04
N LYS A 108 0.25 -2.33 22.50
CA LYS A 108 0.04 -1.99 23.93
C LYS A 108 1.16 -2.48 24.87
N THR A 109 2.34 -2.71 24.31
CA THR A 109 3.55 -3.14 25.03
C THR A 109 4.71 -2.23 24.64
N GLU A 110 5.77 -2.19 25.44
CA GLU A 110 6.98 -1.47 25.08
C GLU A 110 7.56 -2.01 23.76
N PRO A 111 8.09 -1.12 22.89
CA PRO A 111 8.72 -1.52 21.67
C PRO A 111 9.99 -2.33 21.95
N PRO A 112 10.35 -3.30 21.08
CA PRO A 112 11.59 -4.01 21.21
C PRO A 112 12.78 -3.07 21.02
N THR A 113 13.87 -3.33 21.69
CA THR A 113 15.11 -2.58 21.46
C THR A 113 15.51 -2.67 19.99
N PRO A 114 15.73 -1.53 19.30
CA PRO A 114 16.09 -1.53 17.89
C PRO A 114 17.37 -2.36 17.67
N VAL A 115 17.37 -3.19 16.64
CA VAL A 115 18.57 -3.89 16.21
C VAL A 115 19.51 -2.84 15.61
N ARG A 116 20.63 -2.57 16.26
CA ARG A 116 21.64 -1.65 15.72
C ARG A 116 22.20 -2.21 14.42
N SER A 117 22.00 -1.49 13.32
CA SER A 117 22.68 -1.81 12.09
C SER A 117 24.13 -1.33 12.14
N TYR A 118 25.03 -1.99 11.39
CA TYR A 118 26.42 -1.53 11.24
C TYR A 118 26.53 -0.11 10.65
N PHE A 119 25.46 0.41 10.09
CA PHE A 119 25.36 1.71 9.43
C PHE A 119 24.64 2.76 10.28
N SER A 120 24.21 2.43 11.50
CA SER A 120 23.68 3.46 12.40
C SER A 120 24.81 4.42 12.77
N ARG A 121 24.67 5.68 12.41
CA ARG A 121 25.60 6.76 12.80
C ARG A 121 25.70 6.83 14.32
N PRO A 122 26.90 7.11 14.87
CA PRO A 122 27.09 7.31 16.31
C PRO A 122 26.32 8.52 16.81
#